data_4ad2894995efcaa15e58237772dee8c5
#
_entry.id   4ad2894995efcaa15e58237772dee8c5
#
_cell.length_a   1.000
_cell.length_b   1.000
_cell.length_c   1.000
_cell.angle_alpha   90.00
_cell.angle_beta   90.00
_cell.angle_gamma   90.00
#
_symmetry.space_group_name_H-M   'P 1'
#
loop_
_entity.id
_entity.type
_entity.pdbx_description
1 polymer ?
#
loop_
_entity_poly.entity_id
_entity_poly.type
_entity_poly.pdbx_seq_one_letter_code
_entity_poly.pdbx_strand_id
1 'polypeptide(L)'
;VDQEGGRVQRFRSEFSELPALASIGELYDKDHDRGLALARDCGWLMAAELRSAGLDFSFAPVLDLRTAYSSIIGDRAFHALPGAVTRLARAYVAGMRDARMAAVGKHFPGHGCVTADSHVELPVDERDFYDIEQADLVPFRGMVESGIEGIMTAHVLYPKVDRHAAGYSKIWIEDVLRADMRFEGVVFSDDLSMAGAEAGGCYADRAQAALAAGCDILLICN
;
A
#
# COMPACT_ATOMS: atom_id res chain seq x y z
N VAL A 1 -5.40 11.34 -0.71
CA VAL A 1 -5.14 11.61 0.71
C VAL A 1 -4.80 10.32 1.45
N ASP A 2 -4.03 10.41 2.56
CA ASP A 2 -3.80 9.28 3.47
C ASP A 2 -4.81 9.35 4.63
N GLN A 3 -5.85 8.55 4.51
CA GLN A 3 -6.89 8.37 5.52
C GLN A 3 -7.00 6.87 5.81
N GLU A 4 -5.98 6.31 6.47
CA GLU A 4 -5.88 4.88 6.75
C GLU A 4 -6.63 4.47 8.03
N GLY A 5 -6.65 5.38 8.99
CA GLY A 5 -7.04 5.16 10.39
C GLY A 5 -5.83 5.12 11.33
N GLY A 6 -6.09 4.96 12.61
CA GLY A 6 -5.06 5.00 13.64
C GLY A 6 -4.21 6.27 13.59
N ARG A 7 -2.89 6.11 13.55
CA ARG A 7 -1.95 7.25 13.51
C ARG A 7 -1.87 7.95 12.15
N VAL A 8 -2.26 7.26 11.07
CA VAL A 8 -2.26 7.82 9.71
C VAL A 8 -3.69 8.14 9.28
N GLN A 9 -4.16 9.28 9.76
CA GLN A 9 -5.47 9.82 9.46
C GLN A 9 -5.35 11.34 9.31
N ARG A 10 -5.51 11.85 8.08
CA ARG A 10 -5.33 13.28 7.76
C ARG A 10 -6.43 14.14 8.34
N PHE A 11 -7.67 13.73 8.14
CA PHE A 11 -8.85 14.44 8.66
C PHE A 11 -9.31 13.80 9.96
N ARG A 12 -9.35 14.58 11.05
CA ARG A 12 -9.74 14.13 12.39
C ARG A 12 -10.95 14.90 12.93
N SER A 13 -10.89 16.23 12.92
CA SER A 13 -12.02 17.05 13.32
C SER A 13 -13.16 16.85 12.33
N GLU A 14 -14.37 16.58 12.84
CA GLU A 14 -15.58 16.34 12.06
C GLU A 14 -15.58 15.03 11.23
N PHE A 15 -14.53 14.18 11.38
CA PHE A 15 -14.44 12.85 10.81
C PHE A 15 -14.36 11.79 11.92
N SER A 16 -14.87 10.61 11.63
CA SER A 16 -14.78 9.49 12.57
C SER A 16 -13.34 9.06 12.79
N GLU A 17 -12.97 8.82 14.05
CA GLU A 17 -11.68 8.18 14.34
C GLU A 17 -11.74 6.70 13.98
N LEU A 18 -11.00 6.31 12.95
CA LEU A 18 -10.90 4.94 12.50
C LEU A 18 -9.82 4.20 13.31
N PRO A 19 -10.04 2.92 13.66
CA PRO A 19 -9.02 2.13 14.33
C PRO A 19 -7.81 1.92 13.42
N ALA A 20 -6.64 1.65 14.02
CA ALA A 20 -5.51 1.13 13.28
C ALA A 20 -5.87 -0.22 12.66
N LEU A 21 -5.39 -0.51 11.43
CA LEU A 21 -5.70 -1.77 10.73
C LEU A 21 -5.29 -3.01 11.54
N ALA A 22 -4.22 -2.93 12.32
CA ALA A 22 -3.81 -4.00 13.22
C ALA A 22 -4.90 -4.39 14.23
N SER A 23 -5.67 -3.43 14.75
CA SER A 23 -6.77 -3.72 15.68
C SER A 23 -7.90 -4.52 15.02
N ILE A 24 -8.11 -4.30 13.72
CA ILE A 24 -9.04 -5.11 12.91
C ILE A 24 -8.50 -6.52 12.75
N GLY A 25 -7.19 -6.68 12.50
CA GLY A 25 -6.51 -7.97 12.43
C GLY A 25 -6.58 -8.74 13.76
N GLU A 26 -6.38 -8.06 14.87
CA GLU A 26 -6.51 -8.66 16.21
C GLU A 26 -7.95 -9.11 16.55
N LEU A 27 -8.96 -8.41 16.04
CA LEU A 27 -10.34 -8.87 16.12
C LEU A 27 -10.57 -10.07 15.20
N TYR A 28 -10.00 -10.06 14.00
CA TYR A 28 -10.09 -11.16 13.05
C TYR A 28 -9.51 -12.47 13.62
N ASP A 29 -8.42 -12.41 14.39
CA ASP A 29 -7.84 -13.58 15.05
C ASP A 29 -8.77 -14.20 16.12
N LYS A 30 -9.58 -13.37 16.78
CA LYS A 30 -10.55 -13.80 17.79
C LYS A 30 -11.86 -14.27 17.19
N ASP A 31 -12.29 -13.62 16.11
CA ASP A 31 -13.57 -13.87 15.43
C ASP A 31 -13.44 -13.38 13.97
N HIS A 32 -13.26 -14.34 13.06
CA HIS A 32 -13.04 -14.07 11.64
C HIS A 32 -14.16 -13.23 11.03
N ASP A 33 -15.42 -13.59 11.31
CA ASP A 33 -16.59 -12.93 10.71
C ASP A 33 -16.70 -11.49 11.19
N ARG A 34 -16.52 -11.26 12.48
CA ARG A 34 -16.53 -9.90 13.05
C ARG A 34 -15.35 -9.05 12.54
N GLY A 35 -14.16 -9.65 12.41
CA GLY A 35 -13.01 -8.95 11.83
C GLY A 35 -13.25 -8.51 10.39
N LEU A 36 -13.83 -9.39 9.55
CA LEU A 36 -14.19 -9.06 8.17
C LEU A 36 -15.30 -8.01 8.09
N ALA A 37 -16.33 -8.11 8.94
CA ALA A 37 -17.39 -7.12 9.01
C ALA A 37 -16.83 -5.74 9.40
N LEU A 38 -16.00 -5.67 10.45
CA LEU A 38 -15.37 -4.42 10.87
C LEU A 38 -14.47 -3.82 9.79
N ALA A 39 -13.70 -4.65 9.06
CA ALA A 39 -12.90 -4.17 7.93
C ALA A 39 -13.76 -3.51 6.86
N ARG A 40 -14.88 -4.13 6.49
CA ARG A 40 -15.84 -3.58 5.51
C ARG A 40 -16.46 -2.28 6.00
N ASP A 41 -16.92 -2.25 7.25
CA ASP A 41 -17.55 -1.06 7.84
C ASP A 41 -16.58 0.12 7.92
N CYS A 42 -15.31 -0.12 8.33
CA CYS A 42 -14.27 0.91 8.33
C CYS A 42 -13.96 1.43 6.93
N GLY A 43 -13.85 0.55 5.94
CA GLY A 43 -13.65 0.94 4.54
C GLY A 43 -14.81 1.77 4.00
N TRP A 44 -16.05 1.38 4.30
CA TRP A 44 -17.25 2.13 3.92
C TRP A 44 -17.30 3.50 4.60
N LEU A 45 -17.09 3.56 5.91
CA LEU A 45 -17.18 4.80 6.68
C LEU A 45 -16.14 5.82 6.23
N MET A 46 -14.87 5.39 6.13
CA MET A 46 -13.79 6.23 5.60
C MET A 46 -14.14 6.81 4.23
N ALA A 47 -14.58 5.96 3.31
CA ALA A 47 -14.89 6.36 1.95
C ALA A 47 -16.13 7.27 1.89
N ALA A 48 -17.19 6.97 2.65
CA ALA A 48 -18.41 7.79 2.69
C ALA A 48 -18.13 9.20 3.21
N GLU A 49 -17.35 9.34 4.28
CA GLU A 49 -16.96 10.64 4.84
C GLU A 49 -16.10 11.45 3.86
N LEU A 50 -15.06 10.84 3.26
CA LEU A 50 -14.22 11.50 2.27
C LEU A 50 -15.00 11.91 1.03
N ARG A 51 -15.88 11.04 0.51
CA ARG A 51 -16.73 11.37 -0.65
C ARG A 51 -17.68 12.53 -0.35
N SER A 52 -18.24 12.58 0.87
CA SER A 52 -19.10 13.69 1.29
C SER A 52 -18.34 15.03 1.39
N ALA A 53 -17.03 14.97 1.65
CA ALA A 53 -16.14 16.14 1.65
C ALA A 53 -15.55 16.48 0.27
N GLY A 54 -15.97 15.78 -0.81
CA GLY A 54 -15.54 16.05 -2.18
C GLY A 54 -14.20 15.42 -2.56
N LEU A 55 -13.72 14.44 -1.81
CA LEU A 55 -12.49 13.71 -2.09
C LEU A 55 -12.79 12.43 -2.90
N ASP A 56 -12.02 12.17 -3.94
CA ASP A 56 -12.28 11.06 -4.86
C ASP A 56 -11.73 9.73 -4.38
N PHE A 57 -10.56 9.70 -3.72
CA PHE A 57 -9.97 8.47 -3.18
C PHE A 57 -9.02 8.72 -2.02
N SER A 58 -8.78 7.67 -1.24
CA SER A 58 -7.71 7.55 -0.24
C SER A 58 -6.64 6.56 -0.73
N PHE A 59 -5.38 6.82 -0.37
CA PHE A 59 -4.30 5.85 -0.54
C PHE A 59 -4.41 4.76 0.53
N ALA A 60 -5.40 3.90 0.36
CA ALA A 60 -5.77 2.79 1.23
C ALA A 60 -6.38 1.63 0.41
N PRO A 61 -6.26 0.39 0.90
CA PRO A 61 -5.63 -0.03 2.16
C PRO A 61 -4.12 -0.26 2.07
N VAL A 62 -3.45 -0.31 3.24
CA VAL A 62 -2.09 -0.85 3.36
C VAL A 62 -2.15 -2.36 3.20
N LEU A 63 -1.35 -2.90 2.27
CA LEU A 63 -1.25 -4.34 1.96
C LEU A 63 0.03 -4.98 2.51
N ASP A 64 0.92 -4.15 3.08
CA ASP A 64 2.16 -4.61 3.71
C ASP A 64 1.88 -5.58 4.85
N LEU A 65 2.83 -6.49 5.09
CA LEU A 65 2.75 -7.42 6.20
C LEU A 65 3.21 -6.76 7.51
N ARG A 66 2.51 -7.05 8.61
CA ARG A 66 2.93 -6.64 9.96
C ARG A 66 4.09 -7.50 10.41
N THR A 67 5.27 -6.91 10.55
CA THR A 67 6.45 -7.58 11.06
C THR A 67 7.00 -6.84 12.29
N ALA A 68 7.89 -7.50 13.04
CA ALA A 68 8.59 -6.87 14.15
C ALA A 68 9.69 -5.90 13.67
N TYR A 69 10.03 -5.93 12.38
CA TYR A 69 11.14 -5.15 11.82
C TYR A 69 10.74 -3.72 11.49
N SER A 70 9.55 -3.53 10.92
CA SER A 70 9.11 -2.22 10.43
C SER A 70 8.26 -1.48 11.46
N SER A 71 8.82 -0.46 12.10
CA SER A 71 8.04 0.49 12.92
C SER A 71 7.18 1.44 12.07
N ILE A 72 7.56 1.65 10.81
CA ILE A 72 6.86 2.56 9.89
C ILE A 72 5.54 1.96 9.44
N ILE A 73 5.54 0.69 9.12
CA ILE A 73 4.31 -0.05 8.81
C ILE A 73 3.59 -0.38 10.12
N GLY A 74 4.19 -1.16 11.01
CA GLY A 74 3.69 -1.42 12.36
C GLY A 74 2.18 -1.72 12.41
N ASP A 75 1.43 -0.88 13.11
CA ASP A 75 -0.02 -0.96 13.30
C ASP A 75 -0.85 -0.52 12.08
N ARG A 76 -0.21 0.02 11.04
CA ARG A 76 -0.85 0.33 9.76
C ARG A 76 -1.17 -0.93 8.95
N ALA A 77 -0.47 -2.05 9.16
CA ALA A 77 -0.76 -3.32 8.52
C ALA A 77 -1.87 -4.08 9.24
N PHE A 78 -2.73 -4.77 8.49
CA PHE A 78 -3.79 -5.60 9.07
C PHE A 78 -3.25 -6.77 9.89
N HIS A 79 -2.27 -7.49 9.35
CA HIS A 79 -1.84 -8.76 9.93
C HIS A 79 -0.43 -9.17 9.45
N ALA A 80 0.20 -10.13 10.15
CA ALA A 80 1.47 -10.73 9.74
C ALA A 80 1.30 -11.81 8.66
N LEU A 81 0.15 -12.49 8.61
CA LEU A 81 -0.11 -13.57 7.65
C LEU A 81 -0.65 -13.02 6.33
N PRO A 82 0.00 -13.32 5.18
CA PRO A 82 -0.40 -12.78 3.87
C PRO A 82 -1.86 -13.06 3.52
N GLY A 83 -2.34 -14.28 3.79
CA GLY A 83 -3.73 -14.67 3.53
C GLY A 83 -4.75 -13.93 4.40
N ALA A 84 -4.40 -13.55 5.63
CA ALA A 84 -5.26 -12.72 6.47
C ALA A 84 -5.33 -11.28 5.96
N VAL A 85 -4.18 -10.69 5.57
CA VAL A 85 -4.13 -9.37 4.94
C VAL A 85 -5.01 -9.35 3.69
N THR A 86 -4.89 -10.35 2.82
CA THR A 86 -5.71 -10.45 1.60
C THR A 86 -7.20 -10.45 1.89
N ARG A 87 -7.66 -11.25 2.87
CA ARG A 87 -9.10 -11.33 3.21
C ARG A 87 -9.61 -10.02 3.81
N LEU A 88 -8.88 -9.44 4.73
CA LEU A 88 -9.23 -8.18 5.40
C LEU A 88 -9.23 -7.01 4.41
N ALA A 89 -8.21 -6.93 3.54
CA ALA A 89 -8.14 -5.92 2.49
C ALA A 89 -9.28 -6.03 1.48
N ARG A 90 -9.67 -7.25 1.07
CA ARG A 90 -10.85 -7.47 0.21
C ARG A 90 -12.13 -6.96 0.87
N ALA A 91 -12.33 -7.23 2.15
CA ALA A 91 -13.50 -6.75 2.89
C ALA A 91 -13.50 -5.22 2.99
N TYR A 92 -12.34 -4.62 3.31
CA TYR A 92 -12.17 -3.17 3.40
C TYR A 92 -12.46 -2.47 2.06
N VAL A 93 -11.89 -2.99 0.96
CA VAL A 93 -12.12 -2.46 -0.40
C VAL A 93 -13.58 -2.65 -0.84
N ALA A 94 -14.23 -3.74 -0.45
CA ALA A 94 -15.66 -3.90 -0.71
C ALA A 94 -16.47 -2.78 -0.03
N GLY A 95 -16.14 -2.41 1.21
CA GLY A 95 -16.74 -1.25 1.89
C GLY A 95 -16.49 0.07 1.15
N MET A 96 -15.24 0.32 0.71
CA MET A 96 -14.92 1.51 -0.08
C MET A 96 -15.76 1.59 -1.37
N ARG A 97 -15.91 0.47 -2.08
CA ARG A 97 -16.72 0.38 -3.32
C ARG A 97 -18.21 0.60 -3.07
N ASP A 98 -18.75 0.13 -1.94
CA ASP A 98 -20.15 0.39 -1.54
C ASP A 98 -20.38 1.91 -1.36
N ALA A 99 -19.37 2.65 -0.91
CA ALA A 99 -19.38 4.13 -0.84
C ALA A 99 -18.93 4.79 -2.15
N ARG A 100 -18.75 4.04 -3.25
CA ARG A 100 -18.32 4.51 -4.58
C ARG A 100 -16.96 5.20 -4.58
N MET A 101 -16.00 4.68 -3.80
CA MET A 101 -14.62 5.14 -3.77
C MET A 101 -13.69 4.08 -4.35
N ALA A 102 -12.76 4.49 -5.22
CA ALA A 102 -11.68 3.65 -5.70
C ALA A 102 -10.64 3.40 -4.60
N ALA A 103 -10.00 2.24 -4.63
CA ALA A 103 -8.98 1.83 -3.67
C ALA A 103 -7.58 1.86 -4.28
N VAL A 104 -6.58 2.19 -3.47
CA VAL A 104 -5.15 2.15 -3.85
C VAL A 104 -4.39 1.33 -2.83
N GLY A 105 -3.98 0.13 -3.22
CA GLY A 105 -3.18 -0.76 -2.38
C GLY A 105 -1.71 -0.34 -2.32
N LYS A 106 -1.09 -0.38 -1.15
CA LYS A 106 0.29 0.09 -0.93
C LYS A 106 1.00 -0.73 0.14
N HIS A 107 2.34 -0.79 0.12
CA HIS A 107 3.32 -0.19 -0.79
C HIS A 107 4.01 -1.32 -1.59
N PHE A 108 3.71 -1.44 -2.86
CA PHE A 108 4.19 -2.53 -3.72
C PHE A 108 5.72 -2.49 -3.93
N PRO A 109 6.44 -3.61 -3.84
CA PRO A 109 6.00 -5.00 -3.63
C PRO A 109 5.85 -5.43 -2.17
N GLY A 110 6.08 -4.55 -1.18
CA GLY A 110 5.95 -4.76 0.25
C GLY A 110 7.00 -3.97 1.04
N HIS A 111 6.60 -3.27 2.08
CA HIS A 111 7.47 -2.43 2.93
C HIS A 111 7.61 -2.98 4.36
N GLY A 112 6.94 -4.10 4.66
CA GLY A 112 6.84 -4.62 6.03
C GLY A 112 8.11 -5.25 6.59
N CYS A 113 9.07 -5.67 5.75
CA CYS A 113 10.26 -6.40 6.16
C CYS A 113 11.53 -5.56 6.26
N VAL A 114 11.44 -4.24 6.13
CA VAL A 114 12.58 -3.32 6.28
C VAL A 114 12.46 -2.49 7.54
N THR A 115 13.60 -2.23 8.21
CA THR A 115 13.66 -1.43 9.43
C THR A 115 13.77 0.06 9.15
N ALA A 116 14.42 0.41 8.03
CA ALA A 116 14.64 1.79 7.63
C ALA A 116 13.34 2.48 7.21
N ASP A 117 13.24 3.76 7.54
CA ASP A 117 12.14 4.63 7.16
C ASP A 117 12.43 5.28 5.80
N SER A 118 11.61 4.98 4.80
CA SER A 118 11.74 5.56 3.47
C SER A 118 11.56 7.10 3.45
N HIS A 119 11.02 7.70 4.51
CA HIS A 119 11.02 9.16 4.68
C HIS A 119 12.40 9.73 5.05
N VAL A 120 13.32 8.91 5.57
CA VAL A 120 14.61 9.34 6.11
C VAL A 120 15.78 8.82 5.30
N GLU A 121 15.67 7.59 4.75
CA GLU A 121 16.72 6.93 3.96
C GLU A 121 16.10 5.92 2.98
N LEU A 122 16.90 5.40 2.04
CA LEU A 122 16.46 4.33 1.14
C LEU A 122 16.52 2.97 1.86
N PRO A 123 15.37 2.34 2.19
CA PRO A 123 15.37 1.01 2.78
C PRO A 123 15.87 -0.05 1.80
N VAL A 124 16.53 -1.08 2.32
CA VAL A 124 17.04 -2.20 1.54
C VAL A 124 16.50 -3.52 2.08
N ASP A 125 15.88 -4.31 1.21
CA ASP A 125 15.41 -5.66 1.49
C ASP A 125 16.30 -6.68 0.77
N GLU A 126 17.10 -7.42 1.52
CA GLU A 126 18.09 -8.39 1.01
C GLU A 126 17.49 -9.77 0.70
N ARG A 127 16.18 -9.94 0.82
CA ARG A 127 15.51 -11.20 0.47
C ARG A 127 15.57 -11.44 -1.04
N ASP A 128 15.48 -12.69 -1.44
CA ASP A 128 15.35 -13.02 -2.86
C ASP A 128 13.89 -12.90 -3.35
N PHE A 129 13.71 -12.97 -4.65
CA PHE A 129 12.38 -12.83 -5.26
C PHE A 129 11.39 -13.88 -4.76
N TYR A 130 11.84 -15.12 -4.54
CA TYR A 130 10.98 -16.21 -4.10
C TYR A 130 10.38 -15.94 -2.72
N ASP A 131 11.19 -15.45 -1.76
CA ASP A 131 10.71 -15.13 -0.41
C ASP A 131 9.68 -13.99 -0.43
N ILE A 132 9.90 -12.97 -1.27
CA ILE A 132 8.97 -11.84 -1.44
C ILE A 132 7.68 -12.33 -2.12
N GLU A 133 7.80 -13.17 -3.13
CA GLU A 133 6.66 -13.75 -3.86
C GLU A 133 5.74 -14.57 -2.97
N GLN A 134 6.32 -15.41 -2.09
CA GLN A 134 5.54 -16.28 -1.21
C GLN A 134 4.92 -15.54 0.00
N ALA A 135 5.33 -14.31 0.26
CA ALA A 135 4.86 -13.52 1.38
C ALA A 135 4.23 -12.19 0.96
N ASP A 136 5.08 -11.21 0.64
CA ASP A 136 4.64 -9.81 0.44
C ASP A 136 3.78 -9.62 -0.81
N LEU A 137 4.05 -10.36 -1.90
CA LEU A 137 3.26 -10.26 -3.13
C LEU A 137 1.89 -10.94 -3.05
N VAL A 138 1.66 -11.82 -2.06
CA VAL A 138 0.38 -12.54 -1.93
C VAL A 138 -0.82 -11.59 -1.74
N PRO A 139 -0.78 -10.59 -0.85
CA PRO A 139 -1.87 -9.61 -0.75
C PRO A 139 -2.09 -8.81 -2.03
N PHE A 140 -1.01 -8.37 -2.70
CA PHE A 140 -1.12 -7.62 -3.95
C PHE A 140 -1.75 -8.47 -5.06
N ARG A 141 -1.29 -9.71 -5.25
CA ARG A 141 -1.88 -10.65 -6.22
C ARG A 141 -3.36 -10.85 -5.94
N GLY A 142 -3.72 -11.10 -4.67
CA GLY A 142 -5.11 -11.26 -4.28
C GLY A 142 -5.98 -10.02 -4.50
N MET A 143 -5.42 -8.82 -4.38
CA MET A 143 -6.15 -7.58 -4.66
C MET A 143 -6.25 -7.29 -6.16
N VAL A 144 -5.22 -7.59 -6.96
CA VAL A 144 -5.28 -7.51 -8.42
C VAL A 144 -6.36 -8.45 -8.97
N GLU A 145 -6.42 -9.70 -8.50
CA GLU A 145 -7.48 -10.66 -8.84
C GLU A 145 -8.89 -10.15 -8.47
N SER A 146 -8.99 -9.31 -7.42
CA SER A 146 -10.25 -8.68 -7.00
C SER A 146 -10.57 -7.39 -7.77
N GLY A 147 -9.72 -7.01 -8.74
CA GLY A 147 -9.89 -5.83 -9.58
C GLY A 147 -9.65 -4.51 -8.85
N ILE A 148 -8.63 -4.42 -7.98
CA ILE A 148 -8.26 -3.16 -7.32
C ILE A 148 -7.92 -2.08 -8.36
N GLU A 149 -8.33 -0.84 -8.11
CA GLU A 149 -8.26 0.24 -9.08
C GLU A 149 -6.87 0.87 -9.18
N GLY A 150 -6.12 0.92 -8.06
CA GLY A 150 -4.78 1.51 -8.02
C GLY A 150 -3.81 0.71 -7.15
N ILE A 151 -2.53 0.81 -7.48
CA ILE A 151 -1.42 0.31 -6.66
C ILE A 151 -0.36 1.40 -6.58
N MET A 152 0.15 1.65 -5.36
CA MET A 152 1.26 2.55 -5.10
C MET A 152 2.53 1.76 -4.87
N THR A 153 3.62 2.14 -5.56
CA THR A 153 4.93 1.53 -5.41
C THR A 153 5.65 2.01 -4.15
N ALA A 154 6.58 1.21 -3.63
CA ALA A 154 7.42 1.57 -2.49
C ALA A 154 8.75 2.19 -2.92
N HIS A 155 9.30 3.10 -2.10
CA HIS A 155 10.72 3.49 -2.20
C HIS A 155 11.58 2.52 -1.39
N VAL A 156 11.70 1.29 -1.86
CA VAL A 156 12.52 0.21 -1.26
C VAL A 156 13.39 -0.41 -2.35
N LEU A 157 14.66 -0.65 -2.03
CA LEU A 157 15.60 -1.35 -2.89
C LEU A 157 15.61 -2.85 -2.58
N TYR A 158 15.49 -3.68 -3.61
CA TYR A 158 15.57 -5.15 -3.54
C TYR A 158 16.75 -5.62 -4.41
N PRO A 159 17.99 -5.56 -3.89
CA PRO A 159 19.21 -5.68 -4.73
C PRO A 159 19.36 -7.06 -5.39
N LYS A 160 18.70 -8.10 -4.88
CA LYS A 160 18.70 -9.42 -5.53
C LYS A 160 17.68 -9.54 -6.68
N VAL A 161 16.82 -8.53 -6.88
CA VAL A 161 15.85 -8.48 -7.96
C VAL A 161 16.21 -7.40 -8.98
N ASP A 162 16.44 -6.17 -8.52
CA ASP A 162 16.86 -5.05 -9.36
C ASP A 162 17.78 -4.10 -8.57
N ARG A 163 18.65 -3.41 -9.29
CA ARG A 163 19.52 -2.37 -8.74
C ARG A 163 18.79 -1.04 -8.46
N HIS A 164 17.55 -0.89 -8.94
CA HIS A 164 16.74 0.30 -8.73
C HIS A 164 15.69 0.04 -7.64
N ALA A 165 15.34 1.08 -6.87
CA ALA A 165 14.21 1.01 -5.96
C ALA A 165 12.92 0.66 -6.72
N ALA A 166 11.97 -0.01 -6.07
CA ALA A 166 10.80 -0.56 -6.73
C ALA A 166 10.01 0.45 -7.57
N GLY A 167 9.85 1.71 -7.09
CA GLY A 167 9.19 2.78 -7.83
C GLY A 167 9.94 3.24 -9.10
N TYR A 168 11.19 2.81 -9.30
CA TYR A 168 12.02 3.11 -10.48
C TYR A 168 12.41 1.85 -11.26
N SER A 169 11.81 0.71 -10.95
CA SER A 169 12.17 -0.59 -11.50
C SER A 169 11.14 -1.09 -12.51
N LYS A 170 11.56 -1.26 -13.76
CA LYS A 170 10.75 -1.93 -14.78
C LYS A 170 10.46 -3.38 -14.43
N ILE A 171 11.38 -4.06 -13.78
CA ILE A 171 11.19 -5.45 -13.35
C ILE A 171 10.00 -5.53 -12.40
N TRP A 172 9.94 -4.64 -11.40
CA TRP A 172 8.83 -4.65 -10.45
C TRP A 172 7.50 -4.20 -11.08
N ILE A 173 7.51 -3.14 -11.89
CA ILE A 173 6.27 -2.55 -12.41
C ILE A 173 5.80 -3.27 -13.68
N GLU A 174 6.68 -3.41 -14.70
CA GLU A 174 6.28 -3.99 -15.99
C GLU A 174 6.23 -5.51 -15.95
N ASP A 175 7.29 -6.17 -15.44
CA ASP A 175 7.37 -7.63 -15.53
C ASP A 175 6.53 -8.29 -14.43
N VAL A 176 6.63 -7.86 -13.16
CA VAL A 176 5.93 -8.47 -12.05
C VAL A 176 4.48 -7.98 -11.95
N LEU A 177 4.27 -6.64 -11.81
CA LEU A 177 2.94 -6.12 -11.56
C LEU A 177 2.05 -6.19 -12.81
N ARG A 178 2.54 -5.66 -13.95
CA ARG A 178 1.75 -5.61 -15.20
C ARG A 178 1.65 -6.97 -15.88
N ALA A 179 2.79 -7.63 -16.15
CA ALA A 179 2.79 -8.84 -16.96
C ALA A 179 2.40 -10.09 -16.16
N ASP A 180 3.05 -10.38 -15.03
CA ASP A 180 2.80 -11.59 -14.25
C ASP A 180 1.48 -11.51 -13.47
N MET A 181 1.24 -10.44 -12.71
CA MET A 181 -0.02 -10.26 -11.97
C MET A 181 -1.18 -9.78 -12.84
N ARG A 182 -0.92 -9.31 -14.08
CA ARG A 182 -1.93 -8.77 -15.02
C ARG A 182 -2.69 -7.57 -14.47
N PHE A 183 -2.01 -6.69 -13.76
CA PHE A 183 -2.61 -5.47 -13.25
C PHE A 183 -2.83 -4.45 -14.38
N GLU A 184 -4.07 -4.03 -14.56
CA GLU A 184 -4.49 -3.07 -15.59
C GLU A 184 -4.90 -1.70 -15.01
N GLY A 185 -4.92 -1.55 -13.69
CA GLY A 185 -5.28 -0.31 -13.00
C GLY A 185 -4.16 0.74 -13.01
N VAL A 186 -4.30 1.76 -12.19
CA VAL A 186 -3.37 2.90 -12.11
C VAL A 186 -2.20 2.60 -11.20
N VAL A 187 -0.97 2.80 -11.66
CA VAL A 187 0.25 2.71 -10.85
C VAL A 187 0.66 4.10 -10.38
N PHE A 188 0.65 4.29 -9.06
CA PHE A 188 1.12 5.51 -8.42
C PHE A 188 2.59 5.35 -7.98
N SER A 189 3.40 6.39 -8.13
CA SER A 189 4.62 6.46 -7.33
C SER A 189 4.23 6.69 -5.86
N ASP A 190 5.10 6.31 -4.92
CA ASP A 190 5.09 6.94 -3.60
C ASP A 190 5.59 8.39 -3.73
N ASP A 191 5.53 9.17 -2.64
CA ASP A 191 5.92 10.57 -2.65
C ASP A 191 7.38 10.74 -3.05
N LEU A 192 7.59 11.38 -4.21
CA LEU A 192 8.93 11.65 -4.76
C LEU A 192 9.73 12.68 -3.94
N SER A 193 9.11 13.32 -2.94
CA SER A 193 9.84 14.21 -2.01
C SER A 193 10.54 13.46 -0.88
N MET A 194 10.22 12.17 -0.65
CA MET A 194 10.83 11.34 0.38
C MET A 194 12.34 11.11 0.15
N ALA A 195 13.08 10.93 1.23
CA ALA A 195 14.52 10.63 1.14
C ALA A 195 14.82 9.31 0.41
N GLY A 196 13.96 8.29 0.58
CA GLY A 196 14.05 7.04 -0.18
C GLY A 196 13.94 7.20 -1.70
N ALA A 197 13.40 8.33 -2.17
CA ALA A 197 13.34 8.68 -3.59
C ALA A 197 14.61 9.37 -4.11
N GLU A 198 15.51 9.86 -3.23
CA GLU A 198 16.68 10.68 -3.59
C GLU A 198 17.69 9.99 -4.51
N ALA A 199 17.74 8.66 -4.47
CA ALA A 199 18.54 7.88 -5.41
C ALA A 199 18.18 8.13 -6.88
N GLY A 200 16.96 8.65 -7.17
CA GLY A 200 16.53 9.08 -8.50
C GLY A 200 17.05 10.45 -8.95
N GLY A 201 17.82 11.18 -8.13
CA GLY A 201 18.36 12.49 -8.48
C GLY A 201 17.45 13.67 -8.11
N CYS A 202 17.42 14.73 -8.93
CA CYS A 202 16.51 15.86 -8.72
C CYS A 202 15.04 15.47 -9.00
N TYR A 203 14.07 16.30 -8.61
CA TYR A 203 12.64 15.98 -8.81
C TYR A 203 12.28 15.64 -10.25
N ALA A 204 12.88 16.34 -11.21
CA ALA A 204 12.64 16.06 -12.64
C ALA A 204 13.17 14.67 -13.04
N ASP A 205 14.37 14.32 -12.54
CA ASP A 205 14.96 13.00 -12.79
C ASP A 205 14.14 11.89 -12.15
N ARG A 206 13.69 12.08 -10.88
CA ARG A 206 12.81 11.14 -10.15
C ARG A 206 11.50 10.92 -10.91
N ALA A 207 10.87 12.01 -11.36
CA ALA A 207 9.64 11.95 -12.14
C ALA A 207 9.84 11.19 -13.45
N GLN A 208 10.91 11.50 -14.19
CA GLN A 208 11.24 10.82 -15.45
C GLN A 208 11.54 9.33 -15.21
N ALA A 209 12.29 8.99 -14.16
CA ALA A 209 12.62 7.61 -13.82
C ALA A 209 11.37 6.80 -13.46
N ALA A 210 10.45 7.34 -12.64
CA ALA A 210 9.20 6.67 -12.26
C ALA A 210 8.28 6.46 -13.48
N LEU A 211 8.10 7.48 -14.34
CA LEU A 211 7.36 7.32 -15.59
C LEU A 211 8.00 6.29 -16.52
N ALA A 212 9.32 6.33 -16.68
CA ALA A 212 10.05 5.37 -17.50
C ALA A 212 9.99 3.94 -16.97
N ALA A 213 9.76 3.76 -15.66
CA ALA A 213 9.57 2.47 -15.02
C ALA A 213 8.14 1.93 -15.15
N GLY A 214 7.15 2.76 -15.53
CA GLY A 214 5.76 2.37 -15.75
C GLY A 214 4.75 2.93 -14.74
N CYS A 215 5.13 3.90 -13.90
CA CYS A 215 4.14 4.66 -13.10
C CYS A 215 3.27 5.54 -14.00
N ASP A 216 1.98 5.60 -13.72
CA ASP A 216 1.00 6.43 -14.44
C ASP A 216 0.82 7.80 -13.77
N ILE A 217 0.87 7.85 -12.44
CA ILE A 217 0.66 9.06 -11.63
C ILE A 217 1.82 9.21 -10.65
N LEU A 218 2.35 10.42 -10.59
CA LEU A 218 3.45 10.78 -9.72
C LEU A 218 2.98 11.64 -8.55
N LEU A 219 3.48 11.38 -7.34
CA LEU A 219 3.15 12.14 -6.15
C LEU A 219 4.33 13.01 -5.73
N ILE A 220 4.05 14.28 -5.44
CA ILE A 220 4.96 15.23 -4.81
C ILE A 220 4.14 15.95 -3.76
N CYS A 221 4.37 15.63 -2.49
CA CYS A 221 3.46 15.99 -1.39
C CYS A 221 3.90 17.22 -0.59
N ASN A 222 5.07 17.82 -0.84
CA ASN A 222 5.58 18.99 -0.08
C ASN A 222 6.04 20.11 -1.00
#